data_97de9309a797da73ba01f98db9c4753c
#
_entry.id   97de9309a797da73ba01f98db9c4753c
#
_cell.length_a   1.000
_cell.length_b   1.000
_cell.length_c   1.000
_cell.angle_alpha   90.00
_cell.angle_beta   90.00
_cell.angle_gamma   90.00
#
_symmetry.space_group_name_H-M   'P 1'
#
loop_
_entity.id
_entity.type
_entity.pdbx_description
1 polymer ?
#
loop_
_entity_poly.entity_id
_entity_poly.type
_entity_poly.pdbx_seq_one_letter_code
_entity_poly.pdbx_strand_id
1 'polypeptide(L)'
;KQYLPLLLLADPCEAMIDRYLEAGDMHVLSIGDAPVCVAVVTPYSDTACELKNLATDPQFQKQGYATRLMETLFKFYAARFQAMYVGTAGPGVAFYARFGFTHSHTVTGFFTDNYPEPLYEDGVLLTDMLYLKKELA
;
A
#
# COMPACT_ATOMS: atom_id res chain seq x y z
N LYS A 1 -4.74 -9.68 -14.15
CA LYS A 1 -3.87 -8.49 -13.89
C LYS A 1 -4.24 -7.30 -14.78
N GLN A 2 -5.51 -7.02 -14.80
CA GLN A 2 -6.07 -5.93 -15.60
C GLN A 2 -5.49 -4.57 -15.21
N TYR A 3 -5.15 -4.40 -13.92
CA TYR A 3 -4.64 -3.14 -13.38
C TYR A 3 -3.14 -3.17 -13.11
N LEU A 4 -2.41 -4.10 -13.74
CA LEU A 4 -0.97 -4.24 -13.52
C LEU A 4 -0.18 -2.94 -13.73
N PRO A 5 -0.46 -2.13 -14.78
CA PRO A 5 0.29 -0.87 -14.93
C PRO A 5 0.18 0.06 -13.72
N LEU A 6 -0.99 0.14 -13.08
CA LEU A 6 -1.14 0.94 -11.86
C LEU A 6 -0.41 0.31 -10.69
N LEU A 7 -0.53 -1.01 -10.52
CA LEU A 7 0.12 -1.71 -9.41
C LEU A 7 1.63 -1.57 -9.46
N LEU A 8 2.22 -1.58 -10.66
CA LEU A 8 3.65 -1.43 -10.84
C LEU A 8 4.18 -0.05 -10.45
N LEU A 9 3.32 0.96 -10.38
CA LEU A 9 3.74 2.29 -9.91
C LEU A 9 4.16 2.26 -8.44
N ALA A 10 3.49 1.45 -7.63
CA ALA A 10 3.78 1.34 -6.19
C ALA A 10 4.75 0.20 -5.88
N ASP A 11 4.79 -0.84 -6.71
CA ASP A 11 5.64 -2.01 -6.50
C ASP A 11 6.19 -2.44 -7.86
N PRO A 12 7.48 -2.21 -8.13
CA PRO A 12 8.06 -2.46 -9.46
C PRO A 12 8.28 -3.94 -9.77
N CYS A 13 7.98 -4.85 -8.85
CA CYS A 13 8.25 -6.27 -9.04
C CYS A 13 6.95 -7.05 -9.19
N GLU A 14 6.66 -7.52 -10.41
CA GLU A 14 5.43 -8.26 -10.70
C GLU A 14 5.32 -9.54 -9.88
N ALA A 15 6.43 -10.23 -9.63
CA ALA A 15 6.43 -11.45 -8.82
C ALA A 15 5.98 -11.18 -7.39
N MET A 16 6.33 -10.03 -6.83
CA MET A 16 5.87 -9.65 -5.50
C MET A 16 4.38 -9.30 -5.53
N ILE A 17 3.93 -8.59 -6.57
CA ILE A 17 2.52 -8.27 -6.75
C ILE A 17 1.69 -9.56 -6.82
N ASP A 18 2.14 -10.56 -7.57
CA ASP A 18 1.44 -11.83 -7.69
C ASP A 18 1.23 -12.51 -6.34
N ARG A 19 2.20 -12.40 -5.44
CA ARG A 19 2.10 -13.02 -4.12
C ARG A 19 0.93 -12.49 -3.32
N TYR A 20 0.76 -11.15 -3.29
CA TYR A 20 -0.30 -10.59 -2.46
C TYR A 20 -1.64 -10.43 -3.18
N LEU A 21 -1.67 -10.38 -4.50
CA LEU A 21 -2.94 -10.35 -5.24
C LEU A 21 -3.76 -11.60 -5.00
N GLU A 22 -3.11 -12.76 -4.96
CA GLU A 22 -3.79 -14.03 -4.74
C GLU A 22 -4.45 -14.10 -3.37
N ALA A 23 -3.80 -13.53 -2.36
CA ALA A 23 -4.26 -13.59 -0.98
C ALA A 23 -5.18 -12.43 -0.60
N GLY A 24 -5.28 -11.40 -1.43
CA GLY A 24 -5.90 -10.14 -1.04
C GLY A 24 -7.10 -9.75 -1.86
N ASP A 25 -7.70 -8.65 -1.44
CA ASP A 25 -8.78 -7.96 -2.14
C ASP A 25 -8.21 -6.72 -2.82
N MET A 26 -8.58 -6.52 -4.10
CA MET A 26 -8.19 -5.32 -4.82
C MET A 26 -9.36 -4.35 -4.89
N HIS A 27 -9.09 -3.08 -4.61
CA HIS A 27 -10.07 -2.00 -4.68
C HIS A 27 -9.65 -1.00 -5.73
N VAL A 28 -10.60 -0.54 -6.53
CA VAL A 28 -10.33 0.39 -7.62
C VAL A 28 -11.25 1.58 -7.50
N LEU A 29 -10.68 2.78 -7.53
CA LEU A 29 -11.43 4.02 -7.65
C LEU A 29 -11.37 4.44 -9.12
N SER A 30 -12.53 4.59 -9.75
CA SER A 30 -12.64 4.97 -11.15
C SER A 30 -13.41 6.27 -11.31
N ILE A 31 -13.07 7.02 -12.37
CA ILE A 31 -13.85 8.17 -12.80
C ILE A 31 -14.40 7.80 -14.17
N GLY A 32 -15.76 7.59 -14.25
CA GLY A 32 -16.34 6.98 -15.43
C GLY A 32 -15.76 5.59 -15.61
N ASP A 33 -15.21 5.31 -16.79
CA ASP A 33 -14.58 4.04 -17.11
C ASP A 33 -13.06 4.03 -16.86
N ALA A 34 -12.49 5.15 -16.39
CA ALA A 34 -11.05 5.28 -16.19
C ALA A 34 -10.65 4.91 -14.75
N PRO A 35 -9.85 3.86 -14.54
CA PRO A 35 -9.32 3.57 -13.22
C PRO A 35 -8.24 4.60 -12.87
N VAL A 36 -8.40 5.27 -11.73
CA VAL A 36 -7.46 6.32 -11.34
C VAL A 36 -6.62 5.95 -10.13
N CYS A 37 -7.11 5.07 -9.27
CA CYS A 37 -6.39 4.67 -8.06
C CYS A 37 -6.74 3.22 -7.71
N VAL A 38 -5.75 2.45 -7.27
CA VAL A 38 -5.94 1.06 -6.85
C VAL A 38 -5.31 0.83 -5.49
N ALA A 39 -5.86 -0.12 -4.75
CA ALA A 39 -5.29 -0.59 -3.49
C ALA A 39 -5.48 -2.09 -3.37
N VAL A 40 -4.52 -2.77 -2.75
CA VAL A 40 -4.63 -4.19 -2.43
C VAL A 40 -4.48 -4.36 -0.93
N VAL A 41 -5.43 -5.06 -0.31
CA VAL A 41 -5.43 -5.33 1.13
C VAL A 41 -5.48 -6.82 1.35
N THR A 42 -4.61 -7.32 2.22
CA THR A 42 -4.56 -8.74 2.58
C THR A 42 -4.84 -8.91 4.07
N PRO A 43 -5.26 -10.11 4.51
CA PRO A 43 -5.25 -10.42 5.94
C PRO A 43 -3.81 -10.37 6.46
N TYR A 44 -3.62 -9.80 7.65
CA TYR A 44 -2.33 -9.79 8.35
C TYR A 44 -2.36 -10.77 9.51
N SER A 45 -3.47 -10.76 10.24
CA SER A 45 -3.75 -11.66 11.35
C SER A 45 -5.27 -11.79 11.49
N ASP A 46 -5.74 -12.50 12.51
CA ASP A 46 -7.19 -12.61 12.76
C ASP A 46 -7.84 -11.26 13.06
N THR A 47 -7.07 -10.30 13.57
CA THR A 47 -7.59 -8.99 14.00
C THR A 47 -7.10 -7.81 13.19
N ALA A 48 -6.19 -8.03 12.24
CA ALA A 48 -5.61 -6.95 11.46
C ALA A 48 -5.51 -7.30 9.99
N CYS A 49 -5.61 -6.28 9.14
CA CYS A 49 -5.34 -6.39 7.71
C CYS A 49 -4.08 -5.58 7.36
N GLU A 50 -3.61 -5.75 6.12
CA GLU A 50 -2.42 -5.04 5.65
C GLU A 50 -2.68 -4.44 4.27
N LEU A 51 -2.36 -3.15 4.12
CA LEU A 51 -2.35 -2.47 2.83
C LEU A 51 -1.04 -2.82 2.12
N LYS A 52 -1.15 -3.59 1.03
CA LYS A 52 0.02 -4.08 0.29
C LYS A 52 0.40 -3.21 -0.90
N ASN A 53 -0.56 -2.49 -1.46
CA ASN A 53 -0.32 -1.66 -2.62
C ASN A 53 -1.34 -0.52 -2.62
N LEU A 54 -0.86 0.69 -2.90
CA LEU A 54 -1.70 1.87 -3.11
C LEU A 54 -1.04 2.69 -4.20
N ALA A 55 -1.72 2.85 -5.33
CA ALA A 55 -1.15 3.56 -6.47
C ALA A 55 -2.20 4.43 -7.14
N THR A 56 -1.79 5.62 -7.54
CA THR A 56 -2.62 6.58 -8.28
C THR A 56 -1.99 6.85 -9.64
N ASP A 57 -2.80 6.82 -10.69
CA ASP A 57 -2.34 7.17 -12.04
C ASP A 57 -1.70 8.56 -12.00
N PRO A 58 -0.51 8.73 -12.60
CA PRO A 58 0.19 10.01 -12.56
C PRO A 58 -0.64 11.22 -13.03
N GLN A 59 -1.57 11.01 -13.96
CA GLN A 59 -2.44 12.09 -14.44
C GLN A 59 -3.45 12.55 -13.38
N PHE A 60 -3.67 11.75 -12.36
CA PHE A 60 -4.69 12.03 -11.34
C PHE A 60 -4.10 12.23 -9.94
N GLN A 61 -2.78 12.26 -9.82
CA GLN A 61 -2.12 12.48 -8.53
C GLN A 61 -2.36 13.90 -8.01
N LYS A 62 -2.26 14.06 -6.69
CA LYS A 62 -2.41 15.35 -5.99
C LYS A 62 -3.81 15.97 -6.13
N GLN A 63 -4.82 15.15 -6.39
CA GLN A 63 -6.21 15.59 -6.50
C GLN A 63 -7.10 14.98 -5.43
N GLY A 64 -6.52 14.29 -4.44
CA GLY A 64 -7.26 13.73 -3.31
C GLY A 64 -7.86 12.35 -3.54
N TYR A 65 -7.58 11.68 -4.65
CA TYR A 65 -8.17 10.38 -4.93
C TYR A 65 -7.63 9.29 -4.01
N ALA A 66 -6.33 9.28 -3.73
CA ALA A 66 -5.76 8.31 -2.78
C ALA A 66 -6.37 8.50 -1.39
N THR A 67 -6.57 9.75 -0.95
CA THR A 67 -7.21 10.05 0.32
C THR A 67 -8.63 9.50 0.37
N ARG A 68 -9.40 9.71 -0.70
CA ARG A 68 -10.78 9.20 -0.78
C ARG A 68 -10.82 7.68 -0.71
N LEU A 69 -9.92 7.02 -1.43
CA LEU A 69 -9.86 5.55 -1.41
C LEU A 69 -9.47 5.07 -0.02
N MET A 70 -8.46 5.66 0.60
CA MET A 70 -8.02 5.28 1.94
C MET A 70 -9.15 5.42 2.97
N GLU A 71 -9.87 6.52 2.96
CA GLU A 71 -10.98 6.73 3.90
C GLU A 71 -12.08 5.67 3.71
N THR A 72 -12.37 5.31 2.46
CA THR A 72 -13.31 4.25 2.16
C THR A 72 -12.83 2.90 2.69
N LEU A 73 -11.54 2.60 2.53
CA LEU A 73 -10.95 1.35 3.01
C LEU A 73 -11.01 1.27 4.54
N PHE A 74 -10.74 2.36 5.25
CA PHE A 74 -10.82 2.35 6.71
C PHE A 74 -12.22 1.97 7.19
N LYS A 75 -13.24 2.55 6.58
CA LYS A 75 -14.63 2.23 6.94
C LYS A 75 -14.99 0.79 6.59
N PHE A 76 -14.57 0.35 5.41
CA PHE A 76 -14.89 -1.00 4.93
C PHE A 76 -14.25 -2.07 5.83
N TYR A 77 -12.98 -1.91 6.17
CA TYR A 77 -12.27 -2.92 6.94
C TYR A 77 -12.50 -2.83 8.45
N ALA A 78 -12.97 -1.69 8.97
CA ALA A 78 -13.30 -1.56 10.38
C ALA A 78 -14.40 -2.54 10.83
N ALA A 79 -15.22 -3.02 9.89
CA ALA A 79 -16.26 -4.01 10.18
C ALA A 79 -15.69 -5.40 10.48
N ARG A 80 -14.44 -5.68 10.03
CA ARG A 80 -13.84 -7.02 10.16
C ARG A 80 -12.55 -7.03 10.96
N PHE A 81 -11.82 -5.92 10.97
CA PHE A 81 -10.49 -5.85 11.58
C PHE A 81 -10.40 -4.67 12.53
N GLN A 82 -9.57 -4.84 13.56
CA GLN A 82 -9.33 -3.79 14.55
C GLN A 82 -8.25 -2.81 14.10
N ALA A 83 -7.33 -3.24 13.23
CA ALA A 83 -6.19 -2.45 12.82
C ALA A 83 -5.80 -2.74 11.38
N MET A 84 -5.11 -1.78 10.78
CA MET A 84 -4.51 -1.92 9.45
C MET A 84 -3.02 -1.62 9.54
N TYR A 85 -2.22 -2.50 8.98
CA TYR A 85 -0.78 -2.30 8.82
C TYR A 85 -0.47 -1.83 7.41
N VAL A 86 0.63 -1.11 7.26
CA VAL A 86 1.22 -0.82 5.97
C VAL A 86 2.73 -0.86 6.10
N GLY A 87 3.40 -1.55 5.15
CA GLY A 87 4.84 -1.53 5.06
C GLY A 87 5.25 -0.48 4.05
N THR A 88 6.20 0.38 4.42
CA THR A 88 6.69 1.43 3.54
C THR A 88 8.17 1.67 3.78
N ALA A 89 8.82 2.32 2.82
CA ALA A 89 10.17 2.85 3.02
C ALA A 89 10.10 4.22 3.68
N GLY A 90 11.24 4.71 4.17
CA GLY A 90 11.32 5.99 4.86
C GLY A 90 10.58 7.15 4.18
N PRO A 91 10.74 7.35 2.84
CA PRO A 91 10.04 8.44 2.16
C PRO A 91 8.52 8.36 2.23
N GLY A 92 7.93 7.17 2.42
CA GLY A 92 6.49 7.00 2.49
C GLY A 92 5.87 7.25 3.86
N VAL A 93 6.68 7.36 4.91
CA VAL A 93 6.19 7.46 6.29
C VAL A 93 5.28 8.69 6.48
N ALA A 94 5.69 9.84 5.96
CA ALA A 94 4.93 11.08 6.13
C ALA A 94 3.53 10.99 5.50
N PHE A 95 3.43 10.33 4.35
CA PHE A 95 2.14 10.15 3.69
C PHE A 95 1.15 9.39 4.59
N TYR A 96 1.60 8.25 5.14
CA TYR A 96 0.73 7.43 5.96
C TYR A 96 0.48 8.02 7.34
N ALA A 97 1.46 8.78 7.88
CA ALA A 97 1.27 9.45 9.16
C ALA A 97 0.08 10.42 9.15
N ARG A 98 -0.21 11.02 7.99
CA ARG A 98 -1.36 11.93 7.86
C ARG A 98 -2.69 11.24 8.12
N PHE A 99 -2.74 9.91 7.94
CA PHE A 99 -3.96 9.13 8.17
C PHE A 99 -4.01 8.53 9.57
N GLY A 100 -3.03 8.81 10.41
CA GLY A 100 -2.99 8.30 11.78
C GLY A 100 -2.21 7.01 11.95
N PHE A 101 -1.44 6.59 10.94
CA PHE A 101 -0.53 5.45 11.08
C PHE A 101 0.68 5.87 11.93
N THR A 102 1.09 4.97 12.82
CA THR A 102 2.30 5.17 13.65
C THR A 102 3.22 3.97 13.50
N HIS A 103 4.51 4.17 13.75
CA HIS A 103 5.50 3.10 13.61
C HIS A 103 5.16 1.93 14.53
N SER A 104 5.19 0.73 13.98
CA SER A 104 4.98 -0.52 14.70
C SER A 104 6.30 -1.29 14.85
N HIS A 105 6.91 -1.67 13.73
CA HIS A 105 8.15 -2.43 13.72
C HIS A 105 8.87 -2.25 12.39
N THR A 106 10.12 -2.71 12.33
CA THR A 106 10.96 -2.59 11.13
C THR A 106 11.45 -3.97 10.71
N VAL A 107 11.37 -4.26 9.41
CA VAL A 107 11.99 -5.46 8.83
C VAL A 107 13.28 -5.01 8.14
N THR A 108 14.40 -5.25 8.82
CA THR A 108 15.73 -4.85 8.34
C THR A 108 16.09 -5.62 7.08
N GLY A 109 16.60 -4.91 6.07
CA GLY A 109 17.05 -5.52 4.83
C GLY A 109 15.94 -6.05 3.93
N PHE A 110 14.67 -5.69 4.20
CA PHE A 110 13.53 -6.22 3.43
C PHE A 110 13.70 -6.04 1.92
N PHE A 111 14.05 -4.84 1.48
CA PHE A 111 14.14 -4.55 0.05
C PHE A 111 15.35 -5.19 -0.60
N THR A 112 16.47 -5.25 0.12
CA THR A 112 17.69 -5.89 -0.42
C THR A 112 17.54 -7.41 -0.46
N ASP A 113 16.78 -7.99 0.47
CA ASP A 113 16.61 -9.45 0.55
C ASP A 113 15.51 -9.98 -0.36
N ASN A 114 14.50 -9.18 -0.70
CA ASN A 114 13.30 -9.65 -1.40
C ASN A 114 13.19 -9.18 -2.85
N TYR A 115 14.00 -8.20 -3.27
CA TYR A 115 13.96 -7.69 -4.65
C TYR A 115 15.26 -8.01 -5.35
N PRO A 116 15.19 -8.43 -6.63
CA PRO A 116 16.40 -8.89 -7.36
C PRO A 116 17.37 -7.75 -7.69
N GLU A 117 16.88 -6.51 -7.73
CA GLU A 117 17.74 -5.37 -8.06
C GLU A 117 17.54 -4.25 -7.03
N PRO A 118 18.56 -3.38 -6.86
CA PRO A 118 18.44 -2.25 -5.94
C PRO A 118 17.27 -1.35 -6.31
N LEU A 119 16.51 -0.92 -5.31
CA LEU A 119 15.40 0.00 -5.48
C LEU A 119 15.74 1.34 -4.87
N TYR A 120 15.37 2.41 -5.56
CA TYR A 120 15.59 3.78 -5.10
C TYR A 120 14.27 4.53 -5.11
N GLU A 121 14.09 5.41 -4.13
CA GLU A 121 12.96 6.34 -4.08
C GLU A 121 13.49 7.69 -3.66
N ASP A 122 13.20 8.72 -4.46
CA ASP A 122 13.72 10.07 -4.26
C ASP A 122 15.25 10.09 -4.08
N GLY A 123 15.97 9.25 -4.82
CA GLY A 123 17.42 9.15 -4.79
C GLY A 123 17.99 8.38 -3.60
N VAL A 124 17.14 7.80 -2.76
CA VAL A 124 17.56 7.05 -1.57
C VAL A 124 17.43 5.55 -1.83
N LEU A 125 18.49 4.77 -1.53
CA LEU A 125 18.44 3.32 -1.63
C LEU A 125 17.49 2.76 -0.58
N LEU A 126 16.53 1.95 -1.02
CA LEU A 126 15.59 1.29 -0.10
C LEU A 126 16.24 0.04 0.49
N THR A 127 16.27 -0.05 1.80
CA THR A 127 16.82 -1.21 2.51
C THR A 127 15.80 -1.82 3.45
N ASP A 128 15.31 -1.08 4.42
CA ASP A 128 14.41 -1.57 5.47
C ASP A 128 12.96 -1.27 5.15
N MET A 129 12.07 -2.19 5.52
CA MET A 129 10.64 -1.98 5.47
C MET A 129 10.17 -1.50 6.83
N LEU A 130 9.60 -0.29 6.87
CA LEU A 130 9.02 0.27 8.08
C LEU A 130 7.54 -0.07 8.13
N TYR A 131 7.12 -0.85 9.13
CA TYR A 131 5.72 -1.18 9.30
C TYR A 131 5.05 -0.15 10.20
N LEU A 132 3.97 0.40 9.70
CA LEU A 132 3.13 1.36 10.41
C LEU A 132 1.78 0.71 10.68
N LYS A 133 1.11 1.18 11.73
CA LYS A 133 -0.17 0.61 12.17
C LYS A 133 -1.17 1.73 12.46
N LYS A 134 -2.42 1.50 12.05
CA LYS A 134 -3.54 2.39 12.36
C LYS A 134 -4.65 1.59 13.01
N GLU A 135 -5.19 2.10 14.11
CA GLU A 135 -6.42 1.53 14.70
C GLU A 135 -7.61 1.95 13.85
N LEU A 136 -8.47 1.00 13.50
CA LEU A 136 -9.63 1.24 12.62
C LEU A 136 -10.90 1.58 13.39
N ALA A 137 -10.95 1.17 14.64
CA ALA A 137 -12.15 1.39 15.45
C ALA A 137 -12.00 2.60 16.35
#